data_68203025fd841d535648526da5046df2
#
_entry.id   68203025fd841d535648526da5046df2
#
_cell.length_a   1.000
_cell.length_b   1.000
_cell.length_c   1.000
_cell.angle_alpha   90.00
_cell.angle_beta   90.00
_cell.angle_gamma   90.00
#
_symmetry.space_group_name_H-M   'P 1'
#
loop_
_entity.id
_entity.type
_entity.pdbx_description
1 polymer ?
#
loop_
_entity_poly.entity_id
_entity_poly.type
_entity_poly.pdbx_seq_one_letter_code
_entity_poly.pdbx_strand_id
1 'polypeptide(L)'
;QGFCGLTEVIGDLCHWHRKVDFQPPSGFNDVGRVVFETSERVLEYGVEQDYLEIWQRLPDSVEDPWVNVSAGTDTAARMMQIGVGKYFMHVRPRAPSLPVADLEHDLDALRAWVDFEISFGEQTADGTRRILRSTLPWQESLILA
;
A
#
# COMPACT_ATOMS: atom_id res chain seq x y z
N GLN A 1 0.03 -9.15 -2.78
CA GLN A 1 0.94 -8.00 -2.92
C GLN A 1 0.30 -6.76 -2.30
N GLY A 2 1.14 -5.90 -1.75
CA GLY A 2 0.72 -4.60 -1.25
C GLY A 2 1.94 -3.69 -1.08
N PHE A 3 1.75 -2.43 -1.39
CA PHE A 3 2.75 -1.40 -1.13
C PHE A 3 2.07 -0.10 -0.68
N CYS A 4 2.84 0.75 -0.05
CA CYS A 4 2.46 2.12 0.31
C CYS A 4 3.62 3.05 0.01
N GLY A 5 3.32 4.26 -0.43
CA GLY A 5 4.34 5.23 -0.79
C GLY A 5 3.76 6.55 -1.29
N LEU A 6 4.52 7.19 -2.14
CA LEU A 6 4.12 8.42 -2.81
C LEU A 6 3.96 8.15 -4.30
N THR A 7 2.96 8.78 -4.90
CA THR A 7 2.80 8.82 -6.35
C THR A 7 3.14 10.22 -6.82
N GLU A 8 4.04 10.30 -7.80
CA GLU A 8 4.38 11.54 -8.48
C GLU A 8 3.91 11.45 -9.93
N VAL A 9 3.22 12.49 -10.40
CA VAL A 9 2.69 12.53 -11.78
C VAL A 9 3.45 13.57 -12.58
N ILE A 10 4.10 13.13 -13.67
CA ILE A 10 4.84 13.99 -14.59
C ILE A 10 4.30 13.77 -16.01
N GLY A 11 3.48 14.69 -16.49
CA GLY A 11 2.74 14.50 -17.75
C GLY A 11 1.73 13.38 -17.66
N ASP A 12 1.91 12.33 -18.47
CA ASP A 12 1.09 11.11 -18.48
C ASP A 12 1.77 9.92 -17.75
N LEU A 13 2.90 10.18 -17.09
CA LEU A 13 3.63 9.18 -16.33
C LEU A 13 3.33 9.27 -14.83
N CYS A 14 3.05 8.14 -14.21
CA CYS A 14 3.01 7.95 -12.77
C CYS A 14 4.28 7.26 -12.30
N HIS A 15 4.94 7.85 -11.31
CA HIS A 15 6.09 7.30 -10.61
C HIS A 15 5.64 6.85 -9.22
N TRP A 16 5.76 5.56 -8.93
CA TRP A 16 5.37 4.95 -7.66
C TRP A 16 6.59 4.82 -6.74
N HIS A 17 6.78 5.78 -5.83
CA HIS A 17 7.86 5.75 -4.85
C HIS A 17 7.46 4.88 -3.66
N ARG A 18 7.67 3.57 -3.78
CA ARG A 18 7.31 2.59 -2.75
C ARG A 18 8.16 2.76 -1.50
N LYS A 19 7.53 2.99 -0.34
CA LYS A 19 8.19 3.15 0.97
C LYS A 19 8.04 1.90 1.83
N VAL A 20 6.89 1.26 1.75
CA VAL A 20 6.60 -0.04 2.35
C VAL A 20 6.14 -0.95 1.23
N ASP A 21 6.82 -2.06 1.04
CA ASP A 21 6.51 -3.01 -0.03
C ASP A 21 6.60 -4.44 0.50
N PHE A 22 5.69 -5.28 0.06
CA PHE A 22 5.75 -6.72 0.31
C PHE A 22 6.97 -7.35 -0.37
N GLN A 23 7.27 -6.91 -1.58
CA GLN A 23 8.39 -7.43 -2.36
C GLN A 23 9.71 -6.77 -1.94
N PRO A 24 10.84 -7.47 -2.04
CA PRO A 24 12.16 -6.87 -1.94
C PRO A 24 12.39 -5.90 -3.13
N PRO A 25 13.30 -4.91 -2.97
CA PRO A 25 13.64 -3.99 -4.05
C PRO A 25 14.07 -4.73 -5.31
N SER A 26 13.41 -4.45 -6.44
CA SER A 26 13.69 -5.09 -7.73
C SER A 26 14.84 -4.45 -8.50
N GLY A 27 15.27 -3.25 -8.10
CA GLY A 27 16.24 -2.44 -8.86
C GLY A 27 15.64 -1.68 -10.04
N PHE A 28 14.35 -1.86 -10.35
CA PHE A 28 13.63 -1.12 -11.39
C PHE A 28 12.85 0.04 -10.78
N ASN A 29 12.68 1.12 -11.57
CA ASN A 29 11.75 2.17 -11.22
C ASN A 29 10.32 1.70 -11.53
N ASP A 30 9.42 1.94 -10.62
CA ASP A 30 8.01 1.66 -10.83
C ASP A 30 7.37 2.88 -11.51
N VAL A 31 7.32 2.81 -12.83
CA VAL A 31 6.82 3.91 -13.68
C VAL A 31 5.83 3.35 -14.69
N GLY A 32 4.63 3.89 -14.67
CA GLY A 32 3.57 3.54 -15.61
C GLY A 32 3.04 4.75 -16.37
N ARG A 33 2.68 4.53 -17.63
CA ARG A 33 1.92 5.49 -18.44
C ARG A 33 0.44 5.27 -18.19
N VAL A 34 -0.26 6.28 -17.68
CA VAL A 34 -1.67 6.17 -17.33
C VAL A 34 -2.58 6.81 -18.38
N VAL A 35 -3.62 6.10 -18.75
CA VAL A 35 -4.65 6.54 -19.69
C VAL A 35 -6.02 6.37 -19.04
N PHE A 36 -6.72 7.47 -18.80
CA PHE A 36 -8.09 7.45 -18.29
C PHE A 36 -9.06 7.11 -19.43
N GLU A 37 -9.65 5.92 -19.40
CA GLU A 37 -10.75 5.57 -20.30
C GLU A 37 -12.06 6.24 -19.87
N THR A 38 -12.28 6.28 -18.55
CA THR A 38 -13.41 6.96 -17.89
C THR A 38 -12.96 7.53 -16.55
N SER A 39 -13.84 8.24 -15.82
CA SER A 39 -13.59 8.63 -14.43
C SER A 39 -13.41 7.44 -13.46
N GLU A 40 -13.88 6.26 -13.87
CA GLU A 40 -13.93 5.05 -13.05
C GLU A 40 -12.89 4.00 -13.46
N ARG A 41 -12.23 4.19 -14.63
CA ARG A 41 -11.34 3.18 -15.19
C ARG A 41 -10.10 3.80 -15.81
N VAL A 42 -8.95 3.28 -15.39
CA VAL A 42 -7.62 3.69 -15.85
C VAL A 42 -6.87 2.48 -16.39
N LEU A 43 -6.18 2.65 -17.51
CA LEU A 43 -5.19 1.72 -18.01
C LEU A 43 -3.81 2.21 -17.62
N GLU A 44 -2.97 1.35 -17.10
CA GLU A 44 -1.57 1.62 -16.81
C GLU A 44 -0.67 0.69 -17.62
N TYR A 45 0.17 1.28 -18.45
CA TYR A 45 1.17 0.58 -19.25
C TYR A 45 2.54 0.77 -18.62
N GLY A 46 3.24 -0.33 -18.31
CA GLY A 46 4.59 -0.27 -17.78
C GLY A 46 5.57 0.42 -18.74
N VAL A 47 6.49 1.21 -18.22
CA VAL A 47 7.50 1.94 -19.01
C VAL A 47 8.80 1.16 -19.09
N GLU A 48 9.30 0.65 -17.96
CA GLU A 48 10.53 -0.14 -17.90
C GLU A 48 10.26 -1.66 -18.01
N GLN A 49 9.03 -2.07 -17.75
CA GLN A 49 8.60 -3.47 -17.81
C GLN A 49 7.36 -3.57 -18.69
N ASP A 50 7.24 -4.65 -19.46
CA ASP A 50 6.09 -4.90 -20.33
C ASP A 50 4.93 -5.48 -19.53
N TYR A 51 4.04 -4.61 -19.05
CA TYR A 51 2.78 -5.00 -18.40
C TYR A 51 1.65 -4.02 -18.74
N LEU A 52 0.43 -4.50 -18.60
CA LEU A 52 -0.80 -3.71 -18.62
C LEU A 52 -1.59 -4.00 -17.35
N GLU A 53 -1.86 -2.97 -16.57
CA GLU A 53 -2.79 -3.03 -15.45
C GLU A 53 -4.08 -2.27 -15.77
N ILE A 54 -5.19 -2.81 -15.31
CA ILE A 54 -6.51 -2.19 -15.44
C ILE A 54 -6.99 -1.83 -14.04
N TRP A 55 -7.10 -0.55 -13.77
CA TRP A 55 -7.55 -0.03 -12.48
C TRP A 55 -9.01 0.34 -12.57
N GLN A 56 -9.81 -0.21 -11.68
CA GLN A 56 -11.22 0.10 -11.55
C GLN A 56 -11.47 0.77 -10.20
N ARG A 57 -12.09 1.94 -10.22
CA ARG A 57 -12.48 2.62 -8.98
C ARG A 57 -13.50 1.79 -8.22
N LEU A 58 -13.31 1.66 -6.91
CA LEU A 58 -14.29 1.03 -6.04
C LEU A 58 -15.52 1.96 -5.88
N PRO A 59 -16.74 1.40 -5.85
CA PRO A 59 -17.94 2.19 -5.51
C PRO A 59 -17.75 2.89 -4.17
N ASP A 60 -18.33 4.09 -4.02
CA ASP A 60 -18.28 4.89 -2.78
C ASP A 60 -16.88 5.35 -2.34
N SER A 61 -15.90 5.42 -3.28
CA SER A 61 -14.55 5.95 -3.04
C SER A 61 -14.36 7.34 -3.67
N VAL A 62 -15.33 8.24 -3.51
CA VAL A 62 -15.38 9.55 -4.18
C VAL A 62 -15.44 10.75 -3.22
N GLU A 63 -15.33 10.52 -1.92
CA GLU A 63 -15.27 11.58 -0.91
C GLU A 63 -13.85 12.12 -0.75
N ASP A 64 -13.72 13.20 0.03
CA ASP A 64 -12.42 13.79 0.34
C ASP A 64 -11.49 12.76 1.00
N PRO A 65 -10.28 12.56 0.47
CA PRO A 65 -9.33 11.66 1.08
C PRO A 65 -8.76 12.25 2.37
N TRP A 66 -8.43 11.39 3.31
CA TRP A 66 -7.76 11.77 4.55
C TRP A 66 -6.52 10.91 4.81
N VAL A 67 -5.55 11.49 5.50
CA VAL A 67 -4.31 10.80 5.90
C VAL A 67 -4.04 11.12 7.37
N ASN A 68 -3.81 10.08 8.16
CA ASN A 68 -3.32 10.18 9.54
C ASN A 68 -1.97 9.49 9.66
N VAL A 69 -1.00 10.19 10.22
CA VAL A 69 0.31 9.63 10.52
C VAL A 69 0.52 9.70 12.03
N SER A 70 0.77 8.57 12.67
CA SER A 70 0.99 8.56 14.12
C SER A 70 2.26 9.35 14.49
N ALA A 71 2.17 10.14 15.55
CA ALA A 71 3.30 10.83 16.12
C ALA A 71 4.17 9.82 16.90
N GLY A 72 5.02 9.08 16.22
CA GLY A 72 6.06 8.25 16.84
C GLY A 72 7.37 9.03 16.96
N THR A 73 8.10 8.84 18.05
CA THR A 73 9.47 9.39 18.22
C THR A 73 10.46 8.74 17.27
N ASP A 74 10.15 7.55 16.76
CA ASP A 74 10.93 6.85 15.76
C ASP A 74 10.24 6.98 14.39
N THR A 75 10.91 7.60 13.44
CA THR A 75 10.44 7.71 12.05
C THR A 75 10.19 6.38 11.37
N ALA A 76 10.80 5.31 11.88
CA ALA A 76 10.67 3.97 11.37
C ALA A 76 9.39 3.24 11.81
N ALA A 77 8.79 3.67 12.92
CA ALA A 77 7.60 3.04 13.49
C ALA A 77 6.31 3.82 13.23
N ARG A 78 6.33 4.81 12.33
CA ARG A 78 5.14 5.61 12.05
C ARG A 78 4.08 4.79 11.33
N MET A 79 3.02 4.47 12.04
CA MET A 79 1.82 3.94 11.41
C MET A 79 1.15 5.03 10.56
N MET A 80 0.67 4.64 9.41
CA MET A 80 -0.07 5.52 8.51
C MET A 80 -1.47 4.93 8.27
N GLN A 81 -2.46 5.78 8.27
CA GLN A 81 -3.80 5.44 7.83
C GLN A 81 -4.21 6.41 6.72
N ILE A 82 -4.77 5.86 5.66
CA ILE A 82 -5.26 6.61 4.51
C ILE A 82 -6.69 6.15 4.27
N GLY A 83 -7.59 7.08 3.98
CA GLY A 83 -8.96 6.70 3.66
C GLY A 83 -9.58 7.59 2.59
N VAL A 84 -10.57 7.04 1.90
CA VAL A 84 -11.43 7.72 0.93
C VAL A 84 -12.81 7.08 0.94
N GLY A 85 -13.85 7.87 1.10
CA GLY A 85 -15.22 7.36 1.30
C GLY A 85 -15.25 6.38 2.47
N LYS A 86 -15.86 5.23 2.27
CA LYS A 86 -15.91 4.18 3.29
C LYS A 86 -14.63 3.31 3.39
N TYR A 87 -13.68 3.46 2.49
CA TYR A 87 -12.50 2.62 2.47
C TYR A 87 -11.32 3.24 3.21
N PHE A 88 -10.52 2.40 3.82
CA PHE A 88 -9.27 2.80 4.46
C PHE A 88 -8.15 1.80 4.22
N MET A 89 -6.94 2.28 4.34
CA MET A 89 -5.73 1.46 4.47
C MET A 89 -5.02 1.80 5.76
N HIS A 90 -4.52 0.77 6.43
CA HIS A 90 -3.67 0.86 7.61
C HIS A 90 -2.30 0.30 7.25
N VAL A 91 -1.25 1.07 7.52
CA VAL A 91 0.12 0.71 7.17
C VAL A 91 1.02 0.82 8.41
N ARG A 92 1.67 -0.28 8.76
CA ARG A 92 2.75 -0.35 9.74
C ARG A 92 4.01 -0.81 9.01
N PRO A 93 5.03 0.05 8.86
CA PRO A 93 6.26 -0.33 8.19
C PRO A 93 7.04 -1.38 9.02
N ARG A 94 7.94 -2.09 8.37
CA ARG A 94 8.91 -2.95 9.05
C ARG A 94 10.01 -2.12 9.74
N ALA A 95 10.75 -2.75 10.63
CA ALA A 95 11.91 -2.11 11.25
C ALA A 95 12.95 -1.65 10.20
N PRO A 96 13.56 -0.45 10.37
CA PRO A 96 14.28 0.24 9.29
C PRO A 96 15.63 -0.34 8.89
N SER A 97 16.16 -1.30 9.61
CA SER A 97 17.56 -1.76 9.44
C SER A 97 17.70 -3.20 9.00
N LEU A 98 16.72 -3.76 8.30
CA LEU A 98 16.81 -5.15 7.87
C LEU A 98 17.60 -5.29 6.57
N PRO A 99 18.75 -6.00 6.58
CA PRO A 99 19.44 -6.34 5.35
C PRO A 99 18.57 -7.30 4.53
N VAL A 100 18.50 -7.05 3.22
CA VAL A 100 17.81 -7.93 2.26
C VAL A 100 18.63 -9.22 2.00
N ALA A 101 19.87 -9.26 2.50
CA ALA A 101 20.78 -10.37 2.25
C ALA A 101 20.31 -11.64 2.96
N ASP A 102 20.27 -12.73 2.20
CA ASP A 102 20.12 -14.11 2.68
C ASP A 102 18.76 -14.50 3.29
N LEU A 103 17.66 -13.88 2.84
CA LEU A 103 16.31 -14.23 3.30
C LEU A 103 15.93 -15.70 3.07
N GLU A 104 16.58 -16.38 2.12
CA GLU A 104 16.28 -17.79 1.80
C GLU A 104 16.85 -18.77 2.84
N HIS A 105 17.90 -18.38 3.58
CA HIS A 105 18.60 -19.26 4.50
C HIS A 105 18.51 -18.82 5.97
N ASP A 106 18.00 -17.63 6.25
CA ASP A 106 17.85 -17.08 7.61
C ASP A 106 16.38 -16.86 7.94
N LEU A 107 15.80 -17.77 8.74
CA LEU A 107 14.41 -17.68 9.15
C LEU A 107 14.10 -16.45 10.02
N ASP A 108 15.05 -15.98 10.80
CA ASP A 108 14.82 -14.80 11.66
C ASP A 108 14.89 -13.52 10.82
N ALA A 109 15.79 -13.46 9.83
CA ALA A 109 15.79 -12.40 8.83
C ALA A 109 14.49 -12.39 8.02
N LEU A 110 14.02 -13.56 7.59
CA LEU A 110 12.75 -13.67 6.86
C LEU A 110 11.54 -13.24 7.71
N ARG A 111 11.46 -13.67 8.98
CA ARG A 111 10.40 -13.25 9.90
C ARG A 111 10.40 -11.74 10.09
N ALA A 112 11.56 -11.15 10.31
CA ALA A 112 11.70 -9.70 10.43
C ALA A 112 11.35 -8.97 9.12
N TRP A 113 11.68 -9.56 7.96
CA TRP A 113 11.33 -9.01 6.66
C TRP A 113 9.82 -8.94 6.44
N VAL A 114 9.08 -9.98 6.82
CA VAL A 114 7.62 -10.03 6.67
C VAL A 114 6.86 -9.35 7.83
N ASP A 115 7.56 -8.85 8.85
CA ASP A 115 6.96 -8.13 9.97
C ASP A 115 6.64 -6.68 9.60
N PHE A 116 5.65 -6.51 8.77
CA PHE A 116 5.02 -5.24 8.43
C PHE A 116 3.54 -5.48 8.14
N GLU A 117 2.75 -4.43 8.10
CA GLU A 117 1.33 -4.54 7.82
C GLU A 117 0.91 -3.53 6.77
N ILE A 118 0.20 -4.02 5.76
CA ILE A 118 -0.63 -3.22 4.87
C ILE A 118 -2.00 -3.90 4.87
N SER A 119 -2.95 -3.25 5.53
CA SER A 119 -4.34 -3.73 5.65
C SER A 119 -5.27 -2.80 4.92
N PHE A 120 -6.18 -3.37 4.14
CA PHE A 120 -7.27 -2.68 3.47
C PHE A 120 -8.58 -3.05 4.14
N GLY A 121 -9.45 -2.08 4.35
CA GLY A 121 -10.71 -2.29 5.02
C GLY A 121 -11.80 -1.30 4.63
N GLU A 122 -12.94 -1.46 5.26
CA GLU A 122 -14.08 -0.55 5.12
C GLU A 122 -14.62 -0.12 6.48
N GLN A 123 -15.17 1.08 6.50
CA GLN A 123 -15.89 1.63 7.63
C GLN A 123 -17.39 1.57 7.32
N THR A 124 -18.15 1.02 8.25
CA THR A 124 -19.61 0.96 8.19
C THR A 124 -20.23 2.28 8.67
N ALA A 125 -21.52 2.46 8.43
CA ALA A 125 -22.23 3.69 8.79
C ALA A 125 -22.24 4.02 10.31
N ASP A 126 -22.04 3.01 11.17
CA ASP A 126 -21.90 3.19 12.61
C ASP A 126 -20.47 3.54 13.06
N GLY A 127 -19.55 3.70 12.10
CA GLY A 127 -18.15 4.01 12.37
C GLY A 127 -17.25 2.81 12.62
N THR A 128 -17.80 1.59 12.63
CA THR A 128 -17.02 0.36 12.79
C THR A 128 -16.10 0.16 11.59
N ARG A 129 -14.81 -0.06 11.84
CA ARG A 129 -13.81 -0.34 10.82
C ARG A 129 -13.46 -1.82 10.80
N ARG A 130 -13.58 -2.45 9.63
CA ARG A 130 -13.27 -3.88 9.46
C ARG A 130 -12.17 -4.06 8.43
N ILE A 131 -11.16 -4.85 8.76
CA ILE A 131 -10.11 -5.26 7.82
C ILE A 131 -10.66 -6.33 6.88
N LEU A 132 -10.57 -6.08 5.57
CA LEU A 132 -11.00 -7.01 4.53
C LEU A 132 -9.85 -7.84 3.98
N ARG A 133 -8.68 -7.23 3.82
CA ARG A 133 -7.44 -7.85 3.32
C ARG A 133 -6.24 -7.33 4.09
N SER A 134 -5.26 -8.19 4.32
CA SER A 134 -4.03 -7.80 5.01
C SER A 134 -2.83 -8.61 4.50
N THR A 135 -1.64 -8.01 4.56
CA THR A 135 -0.36 -8.74 4.44
C THR A 135 -0.13 -9.67 5.62
N LEU A 136 -0.87 -9.47 6.73
CA LEU A 136 -0.93 -10.34 7.89
C LEU A 136 -2.30 -11.05 7.91
N PRO A 137 -2.43 -12.29 7.39
CA PRO A 137 -3.74 -12.93 7.20
C PRO A 137 -4.59 -13.04 8.47
N TRP A 138 -3.97 -13.11 9.64
CA TRP A 138 -4.68 -13.17 10.93
C TRP A 138 -5.34 -11.83 11.33
N GLN A 139 -5.04 -10.74 10.63
CA GLN A 139 -5.71 -9.44 10.81
C GLN A 139 -7.02 -9.37 10.04
N GLU A 140 -7.23 -10.23 9.05
CA GLU A 140 -8.44 -10.21 8.24
C GLU A 140 -9.68 -10.50 9.10
N SER A 141 -10.74 -9.75 8.86
CA SER A 141 -12.00 -9.74 9.61
C SER A 141 -11.93 -9.10 11.00
N LEU A 142 -10.78 -8.65 11.47
CA LEU A 142 -10.70 -7.90 12.73
C LEU A 142 -11.39 -6.54 12.60
N ILE A 143 -11.93 -6.11 13.75
CA ILE A 143 -12.49 -4.78 13.92
C ILE A 143 -11.42 -3.90 14.57
N LEU A 144 -11.14 -2.78 13.92
CA LEU A 144 -10.26 -1.76 14.50
C LEU A 144 -11.10 -0.82 15.38
N ALA A 145 -10.64 -0.61 16.59
CA ALA A 145 -11.26 0.31 17.54
C ALA A 145 -10.96 1.78 17.20
#